data_cb0b8d327c516571135749744b958b16
#
_entry.id   cb0b8d327c516571135749744b958b16
#
_cell.length_a   1.000
_cell.length_b   1.000
_cell.length_c   1.000
_cell.angle_alpha   90.00
_cell.angle_beta   90.00
_cell.angle_gamma   90.00
#
_symmetry.space_group_name_H-M   'P 1'
#
loop_
_entity.id
_entity.type
_entity.pdbx_description
1 polymer ?
#
loop_
_entity_poly.entity_id
_entity_poly.type
_entity_poly.pdbx_seq_one_letter_code
_entity_poly.pdbx_strand_id
1 'polypeptide(L)'
;MLLLATALAAVVVLHFFGLPASLPLWGLGLLILVIFRDPERDIPSQPLAVVSPADGRVTSISTTRDPYLDRDSIRVTLKMNPYGVFTTRSPVEGKVLQPPSSHEDARMPHGVWLQTDEGDDIVLVMMRGRLHTAPHCYIRIGDRIGQGKRCGFIHLGGQIEVYLPERSRLAVTVGDRVDSGSDIIATLQHA
;
A
#
# COMPACT_ATOMS: atom_id res chain seq x y z
N MET A 1 -17.99 5.63 8.15
CA MET A 1 -18.98 6.67 7.90
C MET A 1 -19.94 6.27 6.78
N LEU A 2 -19.46 6.00 5.54
CA LEU A 2 -20.32 5.68 4.40
C LEU A 2 -21.25 4.46 4.65
N LEU A 3 -20.71 3.37 5.20
CA LEU A 3 -21.49 2.16 5.55
C LEU A 3 -22.58 2.43 6.59
N LEU A 4 -22.29 3.24 7.61
CA LEU A 4 -23.28 3.60 8.61
C LEU A 4 -24.40 4.46 8.02
N ALA A 5 -24.05 5.38 7.11
CA ALA A 5 -25.03 6.22 6.43
C ALA A 5 -25.95 5.39 5.52
N THR A 6 -25.40 4.44 4.74
CA THR A 6 -26.20 3.54 3.88
C THR A 6 -27.07 2.59 4.70
N ALA A 7 -26.57 2.05 5.80
CA ALA A 7 -27.37 1.19 6.69
C ALA A 7 -28.50 1.97 7.35
N LEU A 8 -28.24 3.18 7.85
CA LEU A 8 -29.27 4.04 8.43
C LEU A 8 -30.35 4.41 7.40
N ALA A 9 -29.93 4.79 6.18
CA ALA A 9 -30.86 5.09 5.10
C ALA A 9 -31.72 3.85 4.73
N ALA A 10 -31.12 2.67 4.69
CA ALA A 10 -31.83 1.42 4.42
C ALA A 10 -32.91 1.11 5.47
N VAL A 11 -32.58 1.33 6.76
CA VAL A 11 -33.53 1.13 7.86
C VAL A 11 -34.67 2.16 7.80
N VAL A 12 -34.40 3.42 7.51
CA VAL A 12 -35.41 4.46 7.35
C VAL A 12 -36.35 4.12 6.17
N VAL A 13 -35.79 3.75 5.01
CA VAL A 13 -36.60 3.37 3.84
C VAL A 13 -37.42 2.11 4.11
N LEU A 14 -36.86 1.13 4.84
CA LEU A 14 -37.58 -0.07 5.24
C LEU A 14 -38.80 0.26 6.10
N HIS A 15 -38.63 1.20 7.05
CA HIS A 15 -39.70 1.60 7.95
C HIS A 15 -40.86 2.32 7.24
N PHE A 16 -40.58 3.22 6.30
CA PHE A 16 -41.58 4.03 5.61
C PHE A 16 -42.14 3.42 4.33
N PHE A 17 -41.35 2.66 3.58
CA PHE A 17 -41.69 2.19 2.22
C PHE A 17 -41.67 0.66 2.07
N GLY A 18 -41.28 -0.05 3.12
CA GLY A 18 -41.25 -1.51 3.12
C GLY A 18 -40.00 -2.14 2.52
N LEU A 19 -39.98 -3.48 2.58
CA LEU A 19 -38.80 -4.30 2.19
C LEU A 19 -38.35 -4.08 0.74
N PRO A 20 -39.25 -4.10 -0.28
CA PRO A 20 -38.78 -4.00 -1.68
C PRO A 20 -38.08 -2.67 -1.97
N ALA A 21 -38.46 -1.57 -1.36
CA ALA A 21 -37.83 -0.28 -1.56
C ALA A 21 -36.45 -0.17 -0.88
N SER A 22 -36.21 -0.93 0.19
CA SER A 22 -34.94 -0.91 0.92
C SER A 22 -33.87 -1.84 0.32
N LEU A 23 -34.23 -2.85 -0.48
CA LEU A 23 -33.31 -3.83 -1.09
C LEU A 23 -32.13 -3.20 -1.83
N PRO A 24 -32.30 -2.14 -2.66
CA PRO A 24 -31.18 -1.52 -3.36
C PRO A 24 -30.14 -0.92 -2.40
N LEU A 25 -30.56 -0.36 -1.27
CA LEU A 25 -29.67 0.22 -0.27
C LEU A 25 -28.89 -0.86 0.49
N TRP A 26 -29.52 -2.01 0.78
CA TRP A 26 -28.82 -3.15 1.36
C TRP A 26 -27.80 -3.74 0.37
N GLY A 27 -28.15 -3.84 -0.93
CA GLY A 27 -27.23 -4.23 -1.98
C GLY A 27 -26.03 -3.28 -2.11
N LEU A 28 -26.26 -1.97 -2.03
CA LEU A 28 -25.21 -0.97 -2.03
C LEU A 28 -24.28 -1.09 -0.80
N GLY A 29 -24.87 -1.31 0.37
CA GLY A 29 -24.10 -1.55 1.59
C GLY A 29 -23.20 -2.77 1.49
N LEU A 30 -23.72 -3.88 0.97
CA LEU A 30 -22.94 -5.09 0.72
C LEU A 30 -21.81 -4.86 -0.30
N LEU A 31 -22.11 -4.15 -1.39
CA LEU A 31 -21.10 -3.78 -2.39
C LEU A 31 -19.96 -2.96 -1.78
N ILE A 32 -20.29 -1.98 -0.94
CA ILE A 32 -19.29 -1.18 -0.23
C ILE A 32 -18.44 -2.08 0.68
N LEU A 33 -19.05 -3.01 1.44
CA LEU A 33 -18.33 -3.97 2.26
C LEU A 33 -17.34 -4.81 1.46
N VAL A 34 -17.75 -5.30 0.29
CA VAL A 34 -16.89 -6.12 -0.60
C VAL A 34 -15.74 -5.30 -1.18
N ILE A 35 -16.00 -4.06 -1.61
CA ILE A 35 -14.97 -3.18 -2.20
C ILE A 35 -13.93 -2.75 -1.14
N PHE A 36 -14.35 -2.47 0.08
CA PHE A 36 -13.47 -1.99 1.15
C PHE A 36 -13.01 -3.09 2.10
N ARG A 37 -13.21 -4.37 1.76
CA ARG A 37 -12.70 -5.47 2.56
C ARG A 37 -11.17 -5.48 2.55
N ASP A 38 -10.58 -5.77 3.69
CA ASP A 38 -9.14 -5.97 3.83
C ASP A 38 -8.89 -7.34 4.49
N PRO A 39 -8.71 -8.40 3.69
CA PRO A 39 -8.53 -9.75 4.18
C PRO A 39 -7.20 -9.89 4.94
N GLU A 40 -7.16 -10.83 5.87
CA GLU A 40 -5.90 -11.28 6.46
C GLU A 40 -5.02 -11.89 5.36
N ARG A 41 -3.71 -11.69 5.48
CA ARG A 41 -2.72 -12.16 4.50
C ARG A 41 -1.72 -13.08 5.18
N ASP A 42 -1.40 -14.16 4.49
CA ASP A 42 -0.31 -15.04 4.88
C ASP A 42 1.02 -14.39 4.49
N ILE A 43 1.76 -13.93 5.49
CA ILE A 43 3.04 -13.26 5.30
C ILE A 43 4.12 -14.35 5.18
N PRO A 44 4.91 -14.39 4.10
CA PRO A 44 5.94 -15.40 3.91
C PRO A 44 7.04 -15.25 4.97
N SER A 45 7.42 -16.36 5.61
CA SER A 45 8.50 -16.41 6.60
C SER A 45 9.88 -16.55 5.95
N GLN A 46 10.17 -15.76 4.93
CA GLN A 46 11.45 -15.80 4.22
C GLN A 46 12.35 -14.65 4.70
N PRO A 47 13.55 -14.96 5.21
CA PRO A 47 14.51 -13.93 5.60
C PRO A 47 14.86 -12.99 4.45
N LEU A 48 15.02 -11.70 4.75
CA LEU A 48 15.40 -10.66 3.78
C LEU A 48 14.42 -10.48 2.62
N ALA A 49 13.25 -11.12 2.66
CA ALA A 49 12.24 -10.93 1.65
C ALA A 49 11.62 -9.54 1.75
N VAL A 50 11.35 -8.95 0.58
CA VAL A 50 10.57 -7.73 0.46
C VAL A 50 9.22 -8.11 -0.14
N VAL A 51 8.15 -7.95 0.63
CA VAL A 51 6.80 -8.28 0.17
C VAL A 51 6.15 -7.11 -0.56
N SER A 52 5.18 -7.43 -1.41
CA SER A 52 4.41 -6.40 -2.11
C SER A 52 3.65 -5.50 -1.13
N PRO A 53 3.78 -4.17 -1.25
CA PRO A 53 3.03 -3.24 -0.40
C PRO A 53 1.56 -3.10 -0.77
N ALA A 54 1.13 -3.58 -1.94
CA ALA A 54 -0.24 -3.43 -2.42
C ALA A 54 -0.66 -4.55 -3.36
N ASP A 55 -1.99 -4.77 -3.43
CA ASP A 55 -2.59 -5.62 -4.47
C ASP A 55 -2.54 -4.87 -5.80
N GLY A 56 -1.93 -5.47 -6.81
CA GLY A 56 -1.83 -4.79 -8.09
C GLY A 56 -1.00 -5.51 -9.14
N ARG A 57 -0.44 -4.69 -10.02
CA ARG A 57 0.43 -5.16 -11.10
C ARG A 57 1.71 -4.34 -11.13
N VAL A 58 2.83 -5.01 -11.34
CA VAL A 58 4.12 -4.37 -11.61
C VAL A 58 4.06 -3.68 -12.97
N THR A 59 4.23 -2.36 -12.99
CA THR A 59 4.14 -1.57 -14.22
C THR A 59 5.50 -1.17 -14.77
N SER A 60 6.49 -0.98 -13.92
CA SER A 60 7.86 -0.73 -14.34
C SER A 60 8.86 -1.17 -13.28
N ILE A 61 10.04 -1.52 -13.75
CA ILE A 61 11.22 -1.79 -12.94
C ILE A 61 12.38 -1.04 -13.60
N SER A 62 13.10 -0.23 -12.84
CA SER A 62 14.22 0.56 -13.37
C SER A 62 15.28 0.81 -12.31
N THR A 63 16.54 0.76 -12.72
CA THR A 63 17.64 1.28 -11.90
C THR A 63 17.63 2.80 -12.00
N THR A 64 17.61 3.49 -10.85
CA THR A 64 17.53 4.95 -10.77
C THR A 64 18.14 5.44 -9.46
N ARG A 65 18.41 6.73 -9.39
CA ARG A 65 18.81 7.34 -8.13
C ARG A 65 17.55 7.58 -7.26
N ASP A 66 17.60 7.08 -6.02
CA ASP A 66 16.55 7.29 -5.02
C ASP A 66 16.53 8.79 -4.62
N PRO A 67 15.45 9.52 -4.89
CA PRO A 67 15.39 10.95 -4.58
C PRO A 67 15.26 11.26 -3.09
N TYR A 68 14.97 10.25 -2.26
CA TYR A 68 14.80 10.42 -0.81
C TYR A 68 16.10 10.23 -0.04
N LEU A 69 16.93 9.27 -0.46
CA LEU A 69 18.18 8.92 0.22
C LEU A 69 19.43 9.24 -0.61
N ASP A 70 19.24 9.79 -1.83
CA ASP A 70 20.31 10.20 -2.75
C ASP A 70 21.33 9.08 -3.05
N ARG A 71 20.84 7.86 -3.33
CA ARG A 71 21.65 6.66 -3.62
C ARG A 71 21.16 5.92 -4.87
N ASP A 72 22.00 5.08 -5.41
CA ASP A 72 21.61 4.18 -6.50
C ASP A 72 20.66 3.10 -5.96
N SER A 73 19.59 2.85 -6.69
CA SER A 73 18.47 2.00 -6.25
C SER A 73 17.76 1.32 -7.41
N ILE A 74 17.06 0.24 -7.11
CA ILE A 74 16.09 -0.37 -8.01
C ILE A 74 14.70 0.16 -7.61
N ARG A 75 14.04 0.84 -8.53
CA ARG A 75 12.67 1.29 -8.37
C ARG A 75 11.71 0.27 -8.96
N VAL A 76 10.85 -0.29 -8.13
CA VAL A 76 9.72 -1.13 -8.55
C VAL A 76 8.44 -0.31 -8.43
N THR A 77 7.74 -0.14 -9.55
CA THR A 77 6.48 0.61 -9.59
C THR A 77 5.31 -0.33 -9.71
N LEU A 78 4.37 -0.20 -8.79
CA LEU A 78 3.14 -0.99 -8.70
C LEU A 78 1.93 -0.10 -8.99
N LYS A 79 1.02 -0.58 -9.83
CA LYS A 79 -0.30 0.03 -10.02
C LYS A 79 -1.33 -0.80 -9.28
N MET A 80 -1.98 -0.21 -8.29
CA MET A 80 -3.00 -0.88 -7.49
C MET A 80 -4.21 -1.27 -8.32
N ASN A 81 -4.81 -2.40 -7.97
CA ASN A 81 -6.07 -2.85 -8.54
C ASN A 81 -7.20 -1.88 -8.10
N PRO A 82 -7.97 -1.31 -9.04
CA PRO A 82 -9.04 -0.37 -8.72
C PRO A 82 -10.25 -1.00 -7.99
N TYR A 83 -10.35 -2.31 -7.98
CA TYR A 83 -11.40 -3.09 -7.31
C TYR A 83 -10.86 -4.00 -6.20
N GLY A 84 -9.58 -3.82 -5.84
CA GLY A 84 -8.89 -4.60 -4.82
C GLY A 84 -8.86 -3.90 -3.47
N VAL A 85 -7.94 -4.37 -2.64
CA VAL A 85 -7.65 -3.80 -1.33
C VAL A 85 -6.90 -2.48 -1.50
N PHE A 86 -7.37 -1.43 -0.84
CA PHE A 86 -6.75 -0.10 -0.90
C PHE A 86 -5.78 0.18 0.25
N THR A 87 -5.66 -0.76 1.17
CA THR A 87 -4.68 -0.72 2.27
C THR A 87 -3.29 -1.01 1.73
N THR A 88 -2.32 -0.21 2.14
CA THR A 88 -0.91 -0.46 1.88
C THR A 88 -0.26 -1.13 3.07
N ARG A 89 0.69 -2.03 2.81
CA ARG A 89 1.40 -2.82 3.83
C ARG A 89 2.89 -2.55 3.77
N SER A 90 3.55 -2.70 4.91
CA SER A 90 5.00 -2.56 4.97
C SER A 90 5.69 -3.66 4.16
N PRO A 91 6.60 -3.31 3.24
CA PRO A 91 7.32 -4.29 2.44
C PRO A 91 8.33 -5.10 3.26
N VAL A 92 8.83 -4.54 4.35
CA VAL A 92 9.81 -5.15 5.24
C VAL A 92 9.44 -4.91 6.70
N GLU A 93 10.04 -5.66 7.61
CA GLU A 93 10.10 -5.30 9.02
C GLU A 93 11.21 -4.29 9.23
N GLY A 94 10.96 -3.28 10.07
CA GLY A 94 11.99 -2.28 10.37
C GLY A 94 11.48 -1.07 11.13
N LYS A 95 12.38 -0.11 11.31
CA LYS A 95 12.11 1.19 11.94
C LYS A 95 11.78 2.22 10.88
N VAL A 96 10.77 3.03 11.15
CA VAL A 96 10.39 4.16 10.30
C VAL A 96 11.29 5.34 10.59
N LEU A 97 12.01 5.79 9.59
CA LEU A 97 12.91 6.95 9.66
C LEU A 97 12.35 8.11 8.82
N GLN A 98 12.90 9.28 9.04
CA GLN A 98 12.56 10.46 8.28
C GLN A 98 13.51 10.60 7.08
N PRO A 99 13.01 10.58 5.83
CA PRO A 99 13.88 10.79 4.68
C PRO A 99 14.52 12.18 4.71
N PRO A 100 15.82 12.28 4.42
CA PRO A 100 16.55 13.57 4.46
C PRO A 100 15.93 14.62 3.54
N SER A 101 15.52 14.22 2.33
CA SER A 101 14.98 15.11 1.29
C SER A 101 13.49 15.44 1.44
N SER A 102 12.78 14.83 2.38
CA SER A 102 11.33 15.05 2.55
C SER A 102 10.94 16.47 3.00
N HIS A 103 11.90 17.30 3.40
CA HIS A 103 11.68 18.66 3.85
C HIS A 103 11.84 19.72 2.76
N GLU A 104 12.52 19.44 1.65
CA GLU A 104 12.94 20.48 0.71
C GLU A 104 11.94 20.69 -0.45
N ASP A 105 11.12 19.71 -0.78
CA ASP A 105 10.18 19.85 -1.88
C ASP A 105 8.77 19.35 -1.52
N ALA A 106 7.89 20.31 -1.21
CA ALA A 106 6.46 20.04 -0.95
C ALA A 106 5.72 19.40 -2.16
N ARG A 107 6.36 19.29 -3.30
CA ARG A 107 5.81 18.65 -4.51
C ARG A 107 6.12 17.16 -4.58
N MET A 108 7.12 16.67 -3.81
CA MET A 108 7.46 15.26 -3.79
C MET A 108 6.35 14.46 -3.10
N PRO A 109 6.02 13.27 -3.62
CA PRO A 109 5.12 12.34 -2.94
C PRO A 109 5.69 11.95 -1.57
N HIS A 110 4.80 11.67 -0.63
CA HIS A 110 5.20 11.27 0.71
C HIS A 110 5.93 9.92 0.69
N GLY A 111 7.24 9.92 0.94
CA GLY A 111 8.07 8.74 1.08
C GLY A 111 8.19 8.31 2.53
N VAL A 112 8.06 7.01 2.79
CA VAL A 112 8.29 6.38 4.08
C VAL A 112 9.62 5.63 4.01
N TRP A 113 10.61 6.06 4.76
CA TRP A 113 11.88 5.36 4.87
C TRP A 113 11.79 4.29 5.96
N LEU A 114 12.02 3.05 5.56
CA LEU A 114 12.06 1.86 6.43
C LEU A 114 13.51 1.36 6.47
N GLN A 115 14.06 1.24 7.67
CA GLN A 115 15.37 0.63 7.87
C GLN A 115 15.19 -0.70 8.59
N THR A 116 15.67 -1.79 8.00
CA THR A 116 15.65 -3.12 8.61
C THR A 116 16.65 -3.22 9.77
N ASP A 117 16.56 -4.28 10.56
CA ASP A 117 17.51 -4.51 11.67
C ASP A 117 18.92 -4.82 11.15
N GLU A 118 19.00 -5.34 9.93
CA GLU A 118 20.26 -5.60 9.23
C GLU A 118 20.89 -4.34 8.63
N GLY A 119 20.18 -3.21 8.69
CA GLY A 119 20.66 -1.91 8.18
C GLY A 119 20.32 -1.64 6.73
N ASP A 120 19.48 -2.44 6.09
CA ASP A 120 18.99 -2.15 4.74
C ASP A 120 17.92 -1.07 4.75
N ASP A 121 18.06 -0.15 3.81
CA ASP A 121 17.13 0.97 3.66
C ASP A 121 16.18 0.73 2.50
N ILE A 122 14.89 0.84 2.75
CA ILE A 122 13.82 0.75 1.76
C ILE A 122 12.97 2.01 1.83
N VAL A 123 12.64 2.60 0.69
CA VAL A 123 11.71 3.73 0.64
C VAL A 123 10.42 3.30 -0.05
N LEU A 124 9.33 3.44 0.69
CA LEU A 124 7.97 3.21 0.19
C LEU A 124 7.32 4.55 -0.14
N VAL A 125 6.96 4.75 -1.39
CA VAL A 125 6.33 5.99 -1.86
C VAL A 125 4.90 5.71 -2.27
N MET A 126 3.96 6.37 -1.63
CA MET A 126 2.54 6.30 -1.95
C MET A 126 2.13 7.53 -2.75
N MET A 127 1.76 7.32 -4.02
CA MET A 127 1.28 8.39 -4.87
C MET A 127 -0.17 8.76 -4.54
N ARG A 128 -0.61 9.92 -5.01
CA ARG A 128 -2.01 10.34 -4.86
C ARG A 128 -2.94 9.33 -5.51
N GLY A 129 -4.06 9.05 -4.85
CA GLY A 129 -5.10 8.17 -5.35
C GLY A 129 -5.79 8.71 -6.60
N ARG A 130 -6.69 7.91 -7.20
CA ARG A 130 -7.41 8.25 -8.44
C ARG A 130 -8.21 9.55 -8.37
N LEU A 131 -8.71 9.91 -7.20
CA LEU A 131 -9.42 11.19 -6.98
C LEU A 131 -8.47 12.33 -6.59
N HIS A 132 -7.17 12.22 -6.86
CA HIS A 132 -6.14 13.16 -6.44
C HIS A 132 -6.08 13.38 -4.92
N THR A 133 -6.68 12.45 -4.15
CA THR A 133 -6.63 12.46 -2.70
C THR A 133 -5.24 12.04 -2.23
N ALA A 134 -4.73 12.72 -1.19
CA ALA A 134 -3.48 12.33 -0.57
C ALA A 134 -3.61 10.93 0.06
N PRO A 135 -2.55 10.11 0.00
CA PRO A 135 -2.51 8.85 0.73
C PRO A 135 -2.57 9.13 2.24
N HIS A 136 -3.17 8.20 2.96
CA HIS A 136 -3.20 8.27 4.42
C HIS A 136 -2.17 7.31 4.99
N CYS A 137 -1.20 7.83 5.75
CA CYS A 137 -0.17 7.03 6.40
C CYS A 137 -0.55 6.82 7.87
N TYR A 138 -0.51 5.57 8.35
CA TYR A 138 -0.85 5.21 9.73
C TYR A 138 0.37 5.22 10.65
N ILE A 139 1.57 5.09 10.07
CA ILE A 139 2.84 4.99 10.80
C ILE A 139 3.51 6.35 10.90
N ARG A 140 4.26 6.53 11.97
CA ARG A 140 4.99 7.77 12.29
C ARG A 140 6.48 7.50 12.35
N ILE A 141 7.25 8.55 12.17
CA ILE A 141 8.69 8.52 12.37
C ILE A 141 9.00 8.04 13.79
N GLY A 142 9.90 7.07 13.90
CA GLY A 142 10.27 6.41 15.15
C GLY A 142 9.50 5.12 15.44
N ASP A 143 8.38 4.87 14.78
CA ASP A 143 7.64 3.62 14.94
C ASP A 143 8.44 2.44 14.41
N ARG A 144 8.19 1.26 14.98
CA ARG A 144 8.63 -0.03 14.44
C ARG A 144 7.45 -0.75 13.83
N ILE A 145 7.59 -1.20 12.60
CA ILE A 145 6.54 -1.92 11.88
C ILE A 145 7.04 -3.29 11.42
N GLY A 146 6.21 -4.31 11.58
CA GLY A 146 6.50 -5.65 11.03
C GLY A 146 6.18 -5.74 9.55
N GLN A 147 6.85 -6.68 8.86
CA GLN A 147 6.58 -6.99 7.46
C GLN A 147 5.10 -7.36 7.24
N GLY A 148 4.51 -6.91 6.14
CA GLY A 148 3.11 -7.16 5.79
C GLY A 148 2.08 -6.45 6.67
N LYS A 149 2.49 -5.71 7.71
CA LYS A 149 1.56 -4.93 8.55
C LYS A 149 1.05 -3.70 7.81
N ARG A 150 -0.16 -3.29 8.13
CA ARG A 150 -0.81 -2.11 7.51
C ARG A 150 -0.02 -0.86 7.82
N CYS A 151 0.40 -0.13 6.81
CA CYS A 151 1.15 1.12 6.95
C CYS A 151 0.41 2.34 6.39
N GLY A 152 -0.56 2.15 5.51
CA GLY A 152 -1.31 3.26 4.94
C GLY A 152 -2.53 2.83 4.14
N PHE A 153 -3.14 3.82 3.47
CA PHE A 153 -4.35 3.64 2.66
C PHE A 153 -4.36 4.64 1.50
N ILE A 154 -4.71 4.18 0.30
CA ILE A 154 -4.85 5.02 -0.89
C ILE A 154 -6.26 4.88 -1.42
N HIS A 155 -7.06 5.96 -1.37
CA HIS A 155 -8.45 5.96 -1.81
C HIS A 155 -8.59 5.57 -3.28
N LEU A 156 -9.40 4.52 -3.54
CA LEU A 156 -9.67 3.97 -4.88
C LEU A 156 -8.42 3.52 -5.65
N GLY A 157 -7.36 3.18 -4.90
CA GLY A 157 -6.08 2.77 -5.46
C GLY A 157 -5.28 3.91 -6.08
N GLY A 158 -4.04 3.63 -6.37
CA GLY A 158 -3.09 4.56 -6.94
C GLY A 158 -1.86 3.84 -7.46
N GLN A 159 -0.76 4.57 -7.50
CA GLN A 159 0.55 4.03 -7.83
C GLN A 159 1.40 4.02 -6.56
N ILE A 160 2.21 2.99 -6.42
CA ILE A 160 3.16 2.83 -5.33
C ILE A 160 4.53 2.58 -5.95
N GLU A 161 5.54 3.20 -5.40
CA GLU A 161 6.93 2.94 -5.76
C GLU A 161 7.68 2.41 -4.55
N VAL A 162 8.50 1.41 -4.79
CA VAL A 162 9.41 0.85 -3.78
C VAL A 162 10.83 1.02 -4.30
N TYR A 163 11.64 1.76 -3.54
CA TYR A 163 13.06 1.92 -3.82
C TYR A 163 13.84 0.94 -2.95
N LEU A 164 14.54 0.06 -3.61
CA LEU A 164 15.34 -1.03 -3.02
C LEU A 164 16.83 -0.73 -3.18
N PRO A 165 17.69 -1.24 -2.29
CA PRO A 165 19.13 -1.24 -2.54
C PRO A 165 19.47 -1.86 -3.90
N GLU A 166 20.46 -1.30 -4.61
CA GLU A 166 20.85 -1.75 -5.96
C GLU A 166 21.18 -3.25 -6.04
N ARG A 167 21.72 -3.81 -4.96
CA ARG A 167 22.10 -5.23 -4.87
C ARG A 167 20.93 -6.18 -4.66
N SER A 168 19.70 -5.69 -4.51
CA SER A 168 18.52 -6.52 -4.28
C SER A 168 18.23 -7.42 -5.48
N ARG A 169 17.92 -8.70 -5.21
CA ARG A 169 17.51 -9.65 -6.25
C ARG A 169 16.00 -9.56 -6.45
N LEU A 170 15.58 -9.16 -7.63
CA LEU A 170 14.16 -9.11 -7.98
C LEU A 170 13.57 -10.51 -8.12
N ALA A 171 12.35 -10.70 -7.62
CA ALA A 171 11.56 -11.91 -7.72
C ALA A 171 10.38 -11.78 -8.70
N VAL A 172 10.16 -10.56 -9.24
CA VAL A 172 9.04 -10.23 -10.12
C VAL A 172 9.53 -9.58 -11.42
N THR A 173 8.69 -9.62 -12.44
CA THR A 173 8.88 -8.98 -13.73
C THR A 173 7.77 -7.98 -14.04
N VAL A 174 8.01 -7.09 -15.02
CA VAL A 174 6.98 -6.14 -15.47
C VAL A 174 5.80 -6.90 -16.04
N GLY A 175 4.60 -6.59 -15.55
CA GLY A 175 3.35 -7.25 -15.93
C GLY A 175 2.83 -8.25 -14.90
N ASP A 176 3.65 -8.69 -13.94
CA ASP A 176 3.21 -9.63 -12.92
C ASP A 176 2.13 -9.04 -12.02
N ARG A 177 1.20 -9.88 -11.60
CA ARG A 177 0.24 -9.55 -10.54
C ARG A 177 0.86 -9.93 -9.20
N VAL A 178 0.62 -9.09 -8.21
CA VAL A 178 1.12 -9.29 -6.85
C VAL A 178 0.04 -8.97 -5.82
N ASP A 179 0.02 -9.76 -4.75
CA ASP A 179 -0.87 -9.60 -3.62
C ASP A 179 -0.12 -8.98 -2.42
N SER A 180 -0.72 -7.97 -1.84
CA SER A 180 -0.17 -7.18 -0.74
C SER A 180 0.16 -8.05 0.48
N GLY A 181 1.39 -7.99 0.95
CA GLY A 181 1.87 -8.71 2.14
C GLY A 181 2.12 -10.20 1.94
N SER A 182 1.74 -10.79 0.81
CA SER A 182 1.92 -12.24 0.54
C SER A 182 2.97 -12.51 -0.52
N ASP A 183 2.98 -11.75 -1.62
CA ASP A 183 3.92 -11.99 -2.70
C ASP A 183 5.24 -11.28 -2.47
N ILE A 184 6.35 -12.00 -2.71
CA ILE A 184 7.69 -11.47 -2.60
C ILE A 184 8.04 -10.76 -3.91
N ILE A 185 8.40 -9.47 -3.84
CA ILE A 185 8.83 -8.67 -4.99
C ILE A 185 10.35 -8.67 -5.16
N ALA A 186 11.09 -8.82 -4.08
CA ALA A 186 12.55 -8.88 -4.09
C ALA A 186 13.09 -9.59 -2.84
N THR A 187 14.39 -9.93 -2.88
CA THR A 187 15.15 -10.37 -1.70
C THR A 187 16.36 -9.46 -1.54
N LEU A 188 16.56 -8.94 -0.34
CA LEU A 188 17.72 -8.11 0.01
C LEU A 188 18.98 -8.99 0.02
N GLN A 189 20.11 -8.42 -0.36
CA GLN A 189 21.39 -9.10 -0.35
C GLN A 189 22.38 -8.30 0.47
N HIS A 190 22.96 -8.94 1.49
CA HIS A 190 24.08 -8.38 2.22
C HIS A 190 25.39 -8.67 1.50
N ALA A 191 26.36 -7.77 1.68
CA ALA A 191 27.72 -7.96 1.15
C ALA A 191 28.51 -8.90 2.04
#